data_47998319a5376eebb14e3412c6f35c7d
#
_entry.id   47998319a5376eebb14e3412c6f35c7d
#
_cell.length_a   1.000
_cell.length_b   1.000
_cell.length_c   1.000
_cell.angle_alpha   90.00
_cell.angle_beta   90.00
_cell.angle_gamma   90.00
#
_symmetry.space_group_name_H-M   'P 1'
#
loop_
_entity.id
_entity.type
_entity.pdbx_description
1 polymer ?
#
loop_
_entity_poly.entity_id
_entity_poly.type
_entity_poly.pdbx_seq_one_letter_code
_entity_poly.pdbx_strand_id
1 'polypeptide(L)'
;MLEDKALLSALKGSDEMRLISYDCEVFAYDWLVVFKDKETGQRTRIWNDNEALKMALSEDGIYVGFNSKHYDQFIIKAIAAGFTPQEIKQVNDYIIGGGQGWDCPLLKDFYFAFNNVDIKDDMQM
;
A
#
# COMPACT_ATOMS: atom_id res chain seq x y z
N MET A 1 -0.55 19.66 -4.88
CA MET A 1 0.63 20.41 -4.55
C MET A 1 1.70 20.27 -5.59
N LEU A 2 2.26 21.41 -6.01
CA LEU A 2 3.24 21.42 -7.10
C LEU A 2 4.52 20.68 -6.75
N GLU A 3 4.97 20.83 -5.51
CA GLU A 3 6.22 20.20 -5.06
C GLU A 3 6.12 18.67 -5.03
N ASP A 4 4.99 18.16 -4.55
CA ASP A 4 4.75 16.72 -4.51
C ASP A 4 4.69 16.16 -5.92
N LYS A 5 4.05 16.89 -6.83
CA LYS A 5 3.93 16.48 -8.21
C LYS A 5 5.28 16.45 -8.92
N ALA A 6 6.12 17.45 -8.66
CA ALA A 6 7.47 17.51 -9.22
C ALA A 6 8.33 16.34 -8.71
N LEU A 7 8.24 16.05 -7.41
CA LEU A 7 8.98 14.93 -6.82
C LEU A 7 8.53 13.60 -7.37
N LEU A 8 7.22 13.40 -7.50
CA LEU A 8 6.67 12.17 -8.08
C LEU A 8 7.13 12.00 -9.53
N SER A 9 7.18 13.08 -10.30
CA SER A 9 7.70 13.02 -11.67
C SER A 9 9.17 12.63 -11.71
N ALA A 10 9.97 13.13 -10.76
CA ALA A 10 11.37 12.76 -10.66
C ALA A 10 11.54 11.30 -10.26
N LEU A 11 10.72 10.81 -9.32
CA LEU A 11 10.74 9.42 -8.89
C LEU A 11 10.33 8.47 -10.01
N LYS A 12 9.43 8.90 -10.87
CA LYS A 12 8.98 8.11 -11.99
C LYS A 12 10.12 7.74 -12.94
N GLY A 13 11.05 8.66 -13.16
CA GLY A 13 12.29 8.41 -13.88
C GLY A 13 12.17 8.12 -15.36
N SER A 14 11.14 7.37 -15.79
CA SER A 14 10.92 7.03 -17.19
C SER A 14 9.43 6.95 -17.47
N ASP A 15 9.08 6.99 -18.76
CA ASP A 15 7.69 6.88 -19.20
C ASP A 15 7.11 5.48 -18.96
N GLU A 16 7.96 4.49 -18.68
CA GLU A 16 7.53 3.13 -18.41
C GLU A 16 7.00 2.95 -17.01
N MET A 17 7.42 3.80 -16.05
CA MET A 17 6.95 3.72 -14.68
C MET A 17 5.56 4.32 -14.56
N ARG A 18 4.70 3.65 -13.80
CA ARG A 18 3.32 4.08 -13.59
C ARG A 18 3.15 4.59 -12.16
N LEU A 19 2.52 5.75 -12.04
CA LEU A 19 2.17 6.33 -10.73
C LEU A 19 0.77 5.89 -10.36
N ILE A 20 0.66 5.17 -9.26
CA ILE A 20 -0.61 4.61 -8.78
C ILE A 20 -0.79 5.01 -7.33
N SER A 21 -1.84 5.77 -7.03
CA SER A 21 -2.18 6.03 -5.64
C SER A 21 -2.93 4.84 -5.08
N TYR A 22 -2.77 4.56 -3.80
CA TYR A 22 -3.47 3.46 -3.17
C TYR A 22 -3.89 3.80 -1.75
N ASP A 23 -4.94 3.13 -1.30
CA ASP A 23 -5.48 3.29 0.04
C ASP A 23 -6.07 1.96 0.47
N CYS A 24 -5.83 1.60 1.73
CA CYS A 24 -6.32 0.35 2.31
C CYS A 24 -7.35 0.67 3.39
N GLU A 25 -8.45 -0.07 3.37
CA GLU A 25 -9.46 -0.01 4.41
C GLU A 25 -9.66 -1.41 4.98
N VAL A 26 -9.58 -1.52 6.30
CA VAL A 26 -9.72 -2.81 6.99
C VAL A 26 -10.92 -2.74 7.93
N PHE A 27 -11.83 -3.68 7.75
CA PHE A 27 -13.05 -3.82 8.54
C PHE A 27 -12.94 -5.08 9.41
N ALA A 28 -13.97 -5.35 10.22
CA ALA A 28 -13.93 -6.50 11.12
C ALA A 28 -13.75 -7.84 10.37
N TYR A 29 -14.38 -7.98 9.20
CA TYR A 29 -14.40 -9.24 8.45
C TYR A 29 -14.02 -9.07 6.99
N ASP A 30 -13.67 -7.88 6.56
CA ASP A 30 -13.40 -7.56 5.16
C ASP A 30 -12.26 -6.58 5.04
N TRP A 31 -11.64 -6.54 3.87
CA TRP A 31 -10.72 -5.47 3.53
C TRP A 31 -10.96 -5.00 2.10
N LEU A 32 -10.59 -3.75 1.86
CA LEU A 32 -10.69 -3.11 0.55
C LEU A 32 -9.38 -2.39 0.26
N VAL A 33 -8.85 -2.59 -0.94
CA VAL A 33 -7.74 -1.78 -1.45
C VAL A 33 -8.20 -1.10 -2.72
N VAL A 34 -8.00 0.21 -2.78
CA VAL A 34 -8.35 1.02 -3.95
C VAL A 34 -7.06 1.52 -4.57
N PHE A 35 -6.89 1.26 -5.85
CA PHE A 35 -5.81 1.81 -6.66
C PHE A 35 -6.38 2.83 -7.63
N LYS A 36 -5.64 3.90 -7.86
CA LYS A 36 -5.99 4.88 -8.87
C LYS A 36 -4.76 5.20 -9.72
N ASP A 37 -4.86 4.93 -11.02
CA ASP A 37 -3.82 5.30 -11.96
C ASP A 37 -3.81 6.82 -12.12
N LYS A 38 -2.69 7.45 -11.81
CA LYS A 38 -2.60 8.91 -11.81
C LYS A 38 -2.63 9.51 -13.23
N GLU A 39 -2.27 8.73 -14.24
CA GLU A 39 -2.26 9.21 -15.61
C GLU A 39 -3.63 9.09 -16.27
N THR A 40 -4.30 7.96 -16.07
CA THR A 40 -5.59 7.68 -16.71
C THR A 40 -6.79 8.03 -15.84
N GLY A 41 -6.59 8.11 -14.52
CA GLY A 41 -7.68 8.29 -13.57
C GLY A 41 -8.48 7.03 -13.29
N GLN A 42 -8.11 5.90 -13.92
CA GLN A 42 -8.81 4.65 -13.72
C GLN A 42 -8.64 4.15 -12.29
N ARG A 43 -9.74 3.71 -11.68
CA ARG A 43 -9.75 3.15 -10.33
C ARG A 43 -10.00 1.66 -10.38
N THR A 44 -9.33 0.93 -9.49
CA THR A 44 -9.52 -0.49 -9.29
C THR A 44 -9.79 -0.72 -7.81
N ARG A 45 -10.87 -1.42 -7.50
CA ARG A 45 -11.23 -1.79 -6.13
C ARG A 45 -11.11 -3.30 -5.98
N ILE A 46 -10.38 -3.72 -4.96
CA ILE A 46 -10.19 -5.16 -4.69
C ILE A 46 -10.67 -5.44 -3.27
N TRP A 47 -11.66 -6.33 -3.18
CA TRP A 47 -12.25 -6.77 -1.93
C TRP A 47 -11.84 -8.22 -1.64
N ASN A 48 -11.17 -8.48 -0.53
CA ASN A 48 -10.93 -9.82 0.02
C ASN A 48 -10.26 -10.83 -0.92
N ASP A 49 -9.74 -10.42 -2.05
CA ASP A 49 -9.12 -11.30 -3.03
C ASP A 49 -7.60 -11.08 -3.01
N ASN A 50 -6.90 -11.90 -2.21
CA ASN A 50 -5.46 -11.78 -2.01
C ASN A 50 -4.68 -11.96 -3.31
N GLU A 51 -5.07 -12.92 -4.14
CA GLU A 51 -4.37 -13.16 -5.40
C GLU A 51 -4.57 -12.02 -6.38
N ALA A 52 -5.79 -11.46 -6.45
CA ALA A 52 -6.05 -10.30 -7.31
C ALA A 52 -5.20 -9.11 -6.88
N LEU A 53 -5.04 -8.91 -5.56
CA LEU A 53 -4.19 -7.84 -5.03
C LEU A 53 -2.74 -8.03 -5.47
N LYS A 54 -2.20 -9.25 -5.30
CA LYS A 54 -0.83 -9.55 -5.72
C LYS A 54 -0.64 -9.31 -7.21
N MET A 55 -1.61 -9.72 -8.02
CA MET A 55 -1.54 -9.53 -9.47
C MET A 55 -1.64 -8.07 -9.88
N ALA A 56 -2.30 -7.24 -9.08
CA ALA A 56 -2.43 -5.82 -9.36
C ALA A 56 -1.13 -5.06 -9.10
N LEU A 57 -0.26 -5.59 -8.25
CA LEU A 57 1.03 -4.97 -7.96
C LEU A 57 2.01 -5.29 -9.09
N SER A 58 2.60 -4.26 -9.68
CA SER A 58 3.47 -4.37 -10.83
C SER A 58 4.86 -3.86 -10.49
N GLU A 59 5.89 -4.48 -11.06
CA GLU A 59 7.28 -4.09 -10.83
C GLU A 59 7.57 -2.68 -11.36
N ASP A 60 6.85 -2.23 -12.38
CA ASP A 60 7.02 -0.90 -12.94
C ASP A 60 6.08 0.13 -12.31
N GLY A 61 5.33 -0.25 -11.29
CA GLY A 61 4.45 0.65 -10.58
C GLY A 61 5.14 1.35 -9.42
N ILE A 62 4.85 2.64 -9.26
CA ILE A 62 5.20 3.39 -8.06
C ILE A 62 3.89 3.63 -7.32
N TYR A 63 3.77 3.04 -6.14
CA TYR A 63 2.54 3.04 -5.36
C TYR A 63 2.62 4.10 -4.28
N VAL A 64 1.77 5.11 -4.41
CA VAL A 64 1.82 6.33 -3.60
C VAL A 64 0.67 6.32 -2.61
N GLY A 65 1.00 6.41 -1.33
CA GLY A 65 0.01 6.49 -0.27
C GLY A 65 0.29 7.64 0.67
N PHE A 66 -0.68 7.95 1.53
CA PHE A 66 -0.50 8.91 2.62
C PHE A 66 -0.38 8.13 3.93
N ASN A 67 0.73 8.34 4.63
CA ASN A 67 1.08 7.57 5.83
C ASN A 67 1.26 6.06 5.54
N SER A 68 1.51 5.71 4.29
CA SER A 68 1.59 4.32 3.86
C SER A 68 2.81 3.59 4.41
N LYS A 69 3.87 4.31 4.71
CA LYS A 69 5.09 3.74 5.30
C LYS A 69 4.83 3.18 6.69
N HIS A 70 3.84 3.72 7.39
CA HIS A 70 3.51 3.32 8.76
C HIS A 70 2.26 2.46 8.88
N TYR A 71 1.48 2.35 7.81
CA TYR A 71 0.23 1.60 7.85
C TYR A 71 -0.01 0.77 6.60
N ASP A 72 -0.38 1.42 5.47
CA ASP A 72 -0.88 0.71 4.28
C ASP A 72 0.08 -0.35 3.75
N GLN A 73 1.38 -0.08 3.76
CA GLN A 73 2.34 -1.06 3.25
C GLN A 73 2.31 -2.38 4.04
N PHE A 74 1.99 -2.31 5.34
CA PHE A 74 1.92 -3.51 6.16
C PHE A 74 0.63 -4.29 5.93
N ILE A 75 -0.45 -3.58 5.62
CA ILE A 75 -1.71 -4.22 5.19
C ILE A 75 -1.48 -4.92 3.85
N ILE A 76 -0.82 -4.28 2.90
CA ILE A 76 -0.47 -4.90 1.61
C ILE A 76 0.39 -6.15 1.84
N LYS A 77 1.38 -6.09 2.74
CA LYS A 77 2.22 -7.25 3.06
C LYS A 77 1.39 -8.42 3.59
N ALA A 78 0.46 -8.13 4.50
CA ALA A 78 -0.39 -9.18 5.07
C ALA A 78 -1.27 -9.82 3.98
N ILE A 79 -1.83 -9.02 3.10
CA ILE A 79 -2.65 -9.53 1.99
C ILE A 79 -1.79 -10.40 1.07
N ALA A 80 -0.62 -9.92 0.70
CA ALA A 80 0.29 -10.64 -0.20
C ALA A 80 0.78 -11.95 0.42
N ALA A 81 0.89 -12.02 1.75
CA ALA A 81 1.27 -13.22 2.47
C ALA A 81 0.13 -14.25 2.54
N GLY A 82 -1.07 -13.88 2.09
CA GLY A 82 -2.22 -14.79 2.07
C GLY A 82 -3.04 -14.78 3.35
N PHE A 83 -2.93 -13.74 4.15
CA PHE A 83 -3.67 -13.64 5.41
C PHE A 83 -5.17 -13.56 5.15
N THR A 84 -5.93 -14.16 6.07
CA THR A 84 -7.39 -14.03 6.06
C THR A 84 -7.80 -12.62 6.47
N PRO A 85 -9.04 -12.19 6.18
CA PRO A 85 -9.52 -10.88 6.65
C PRO A 85 -9.39 -10.69 8.16
N GLN A 86 -9.61 -11.75 8.94
CA GLN A 86 -9.48 -11.70 10.39
C GLN A 86 -8.02 -11.47 10.82
N GLU A 87 -7.09 -12.14 10.16
CA GLU A 87 -5.66 -11.94 10.44
C GLU A 87 -5.19 -10.54 10.03
N ILE A 88 -5.70 -10.03 8.91
CA ILE A 88 -5.42 -8.68 8.46
C ILE A 88 -5.96 -7.67 9.46
N LYS A 89 -7.15 -7.92 10.01
CA LYS A 89 -7.73 -7.09 11.08
C LYS A 89 -6.83 -7.07 12.31
N GLN A 90 -6.23 -8.20 12.66
CA GLN A 90 -5.29 -8.27 13.79
C GLN A 90 -4.04 -7.40 13.55
N VAL A 91 -3.51 -7.40 12.32
CA VAL A 91 -2.40 -6.52 11.95
C VAL A 91 -2.83 -5.06 12.07
N ASN A 92 -4.00 -4.73 11.53
CA ASN A 92 -4.58 -3.40 11.63
C ASN A 92 -4.68 -2.95 13.09
N ASP A 93 -5.25 -3.78 13.95
CA ASP A 93 -5.46 -3.45 15.36
C ASP A 93 -4.14 -3.26 16.10
N TYR A 94 -3.13 -4.05 15.77
CA TYR A 94 -1.79 -3.89 16.35
C TYR A 94 -1.22 -2.50 16.04
N ILE A 95 -1.30 -2.08 14.78
CA ILE A 95 -0.76 -0.79 14.36
C ILE A 95 -1.58 0.37 14.92
N ILE A 96 -2.90 0.30 14.81
CA ILE A 96 -3.80 1.36 15.30
C ILE A 96 -3.70 1.49 16.82
N GLY A 97 -3.43 0.38 17.52
CA GLY A 97 -3.25 0.37 18.97
C GLY A 97 -1.91 0.91 19.44
N GLY A 98 -1.03 1.36 18.56
CA GLY A 98 0.25 1.97 18.91
C GLY A 98 1.47 1.16 18.56
N GLY A 99 1.32 -0.06 18.03
CA GLY A 99 2.44 -0.88 17.59
C GLY A 99 2.98 -0.39 16.24
N GLN A 100 4.19 -0.81 15.92
CA GLN A 100 4.79 -0.50 14.62
C GLN A 100 4.64 -1.71 13.71
N GLY A 101 4.36 -1.48 12.44
CA GLY A 101 4.18 -2.57 11.48
C GLY A 101 5.39 -3.50 11.39
N TRP A 102 6.59 -2.94 11.48
CA TRP A 102 7.82 -3.73 11.42
C TRP A 102 8.05 -4.59 12.66
N ASP A 103 7.35 -4.31 13.76
CA ASP A 103 7.42 -5.09 15.00
C ASP A 103 6.22 -6.03 15.16
N CYS A 104 5.31 -6.05 14.19
CA CYS A 104 4.10 -6.85 14.31
C CYS A 104 4.42 -8.35 14.30
N PRO A 105 4.09 -9.08 15.38
CA PRO A 105 4.43 -10.51 15.47
C PRO A 105 3.85 -11.37 14.35
N LEU A 106 2.69 -10.99 13.83
CA LEU A 106 2.06 -11.74 12.75
C LEU A 106 2.82 -11.64 11.43
N LEU A 107 3.62 -10.57 11.23
CA LEU A 107 4.33 -10.33 9.98
C LEU A 107 5.80 -10.73 10.01
N LYS A 108 6.33 -11.12 11.18
CA LYS A 108 7.77 -11.31 11.35
C LYS A 108 8.38 -12.38 10.43
N ASP A 109 7.60 -13.39 10.05
CA ASP A 109 8.09 -14.49 9.22
C ASP A 109 7.81 -14.28 7.74
N PHE A 110 7.29 -13.13 7.38
CA PHE A 110 6.91 -12.84 6.00
C PHE A 110 7.68 -11.65 5.47
N TYR A 111 8.09 -11.76 4.22
CA TYR A 111 8.74 -10.66 3.53
C TYR A 111 8.01 -10.37 2.22
N PHE A 112 7.67 -9.12 2.02
CA PHE A 112 7.11 -8.66 0.77
C PHE A 112 7.50 -7.19 0.59
N ALA A 113 8.02 -6.86 -0.58
CA ALA A 113 8.43 -5.49 -0.88
C ALA A 113 7.79 -5.06 -2.18
N PHE A 114 7.41 -3.79 -2.24
CA PHE A 114 6.92 -3.16 -3.46
C PHE A 114 7.34 -1.69 -3.42
N ASN A 115 7.21 -1.01 -4.55
CA ASN A 115 7.67 0.35 -4.70
C ASN A 115 6.68 1.31 -4.02
N ASN A 116 6.84 1.50 -2.72
CA ASN A 116 5.93 2.32 -1.91
C ASN A 116 6.54 3.68 -1.63
N VAL A 117 5.83 4.73 -1.96
CA VAL A 117 6.20 6.12 -1.64
C VAL A 117 5.14 6.68 -0.71
N ASP A 118 5.58 7.14 0.46
CA ASP A 118 4.69 7.75 1.44
C ASP A 118 4.79 9.28 1.30
N ILE A 119 3.72 9.89 0.84
CA ILE A 119 3.68 11.34 0.64
C ILE A 119 4.01 12.08 1.93
N LYS A 120 3.50 11.57 3.06
CA LYS A 120 3.72 12.21 4.36
C LYS A 120 5.19 12.18 4.78
N ASP A 121 5.84 11.01 4.65
CA ASP A 121 7.21 10.83 5.15
C ASP A 121 8.29 11.14 4.11
N ASP A 122 8.09 10.71 2.86
CA ASP A 122 9.14 10.77 1.84
C ASP A 122 9.15 12.08 1.08
N MET A 123 8.04 12.82 1.09
CA MET A 123 7.90 14.04 0.28
C MET A 123 7.80 15.32 1.12
N GLN A 124 7.81 15.22 2.42
CA GLN A 124 7.94 16.38 3.31
C GLN A 124 9.40 16.64 3.54
N MET A 125 9.82 17.75 3.05
CA MET A 125 11.25 18.11 3.12
C MET A 125 11.46 19.27 4.06
#